data_1055e7230e4634d1f804365e3558804d
#
_entry.id   1055e7230e4634d1f804365e3558804d
#
_cell.length_a   1.000
_cell.length_b   1.000
_cell.length_c   1.000
_cell.angle_alpha   90.00
_cell.angle_beta   90.00
_cell.angle_gamma   90.00
#
_symmetry.space_group_name_H-M   'P 1'
#
loop_
_entity.id
_entity.type
_entity.pdbx_description
1 polymer ?
#
loop_
_entity_poly.entity_id
_entity_poly.type
_entity_poly.pdbx_seq_one_letter_code
_entity_poly.pdbx_strand_id
1 'polypeptide(L)'
;DIVEGAMKWDFEIGNGTLTSISAYTDLAENVRGDLDFSNAIDDPGGFAGLGIQAGQGQDLSVELMSQELRYVSDDALPFRWIAGVYYLHTNRDLLTRAFIDAEGTAGGIGSRDQIDNPALRLITLNESNRNDAYAVYSNFEYDLTDSLILSGALRYDLDERRQTDLETGGVRS
;
A
#
# COMPACT_ATOMS: atom_id res chain seq x y z
N ASP A 1 5.22 11.97 4.45
CA ASP A 1 5.83 11.45 5.67
C ASP A 1 5.73 9.94 5.67
N ILE A 2 6.77 9.24 6.14
CA ILE A 2 6.78 7.79 6.27
C ILE A 2 7.38 7.44 7.63
N VAL A 3 6.71 6.55 8.36
CA VAL A 3 7.23 5.93 9.58
C VAL A 3 7.20 4.42 9.39
N GLU A 4 8.35 3.77 9.57
CA GLU A 4 8.48 2.32 9.42
C GLU A 4 9.21 1.73 10.61
N GLY A 5 8.78 0.56 11.02
CA GLY A 5 9.41 -0.20 12.08
C GLY A 5 9.27 -1.70 11.86
N ALA A 6 10.34 -2.43 12.14
CA ALA A 6 10.32 -3.89 12.11
C ALA A 6 11.05 -4.47 13.32
N MET A 7 10.55 -5.62 13.78
CA MET A 7 11.12 -6.35 14.90
C MET A 7 11.21 -7.82 14.53
N LYS A 8 12.37 -8.41 14.77
CA LYS A 8 12.65 -9.82 14.53
C LYS A 8 13.10 -10.48 15.81
N TRP A 9 12.52 -11.67 16.08
CA TRP A 9 12.88 -12.52 17.20
C TRP A 9 13.23 -13.91 16.67
N ASP A 10 14.36 -14.46 17.08
CA ASP A 10 14.77 -15.82 16.78
C ASP A 10 14.87 -16.62 18.09
N PHE A 11 14.23 -17.80 18.11
CA PHE A 11 14.22 -18.71 19.22
C PHE A 11 14.72 -20.08 18.76
N GLU A 12 15.79 -20.57 19.37
CA GLU A 12 16.26 -21.93 19.15
C GLU A 12 15.31 -22.91 19.84
N ILE A 13 14.62 -23.76 19.08
CA ILE A 13 13.64 -24.72 19.58
C ILE A 13 13.90 -26.08 18.95
N GLY A 14 14.30 -27.05 19.78
CA GLY A 14 14.65 -28.38 19.28
C GLY A 14 15.86 -28.34 18.34
N ASN A 15 15.70 -28.86 17.15
CA ASN A 15 16.74 -28.89 16.11
C ASN A 15 16.42 -27.85 15.02
N GLY A 16 16.09 -26.63 15.41
CA GLY A 16 15.79 -25.58 14.44
C GLY A 16 15.48 -24.25 15.11
N THR A 17 15.14 -23.28 14.29
CA THR A 17 14.93 -21.89 14.71
C THR A 17 13.50 -21.47 14.40
N LEU A 18 12.76 -21.03 15.41
CA LEU A 18 11.50 -20.32 15.25
C LEU A 18 11.77 -18.83 15.15
N THR A 19 11.39 -18.24 14.02
CA THR A 19 11.53 -16.80 13.77
C THR A 19 10.14 -16.14 13.77
N SER A 20 10.02 -15.04 14.49
CA SER A 20 8.87 -14.13 14.45
C SER A 20 9.31 -12.78 13.89
N ILE A 21 8.60 -12.28 12.88
CA ILE A 21 8.87 -10.97 12.28
C ILE A 21 7.58 -10.18 12.30
N SER A 22 7.61 -9.00 12.93
CA SER A 22 6.53 -8.03 12.93
C SER A 22 7.00 -6.76 12.24
N ALA A 23 6.18 -6.19 11.36
CA ALA A 23 6.50 -4.91 10.74
C ALA A 23 5.25 -4.01 10.72
N TYR A 24 5.51 -2.71 10.79
CA TYR A 24 4.51 -1.67 10.71
C TYR A 24 5.03 -0.54 9.81
N THR A 25 4.14 -0.03 8.96
CA THR A 25 4.41 1.14 8.11
C THR A 25 3.21 2.06 8.19
N ASP A 26 3.48 3.35 8.38
CA ASP A 26 2.52 4.44 8.27
C ASP A 26 3.05 5.44 7.25
N LEU A 27 2.29 5.65 6.19
CA LEU A 27 2.61 6.55 5.09
C LEU A 27 1.52 7.60 4.96
N ALA A 28 1.92 8.86 4.94
CA ALA A 28 1.06 9.96 4.56
C ALA A 28 1.71 10.77 3.43
N GLU A 29 1.02 10.86 2.31
CA GLU A 29 1.47 11.59 1.12
C GLU A 29 0.42 12.59 0.67
N ASN A 30 0.87 13.80 0.34
CA ASN A 30 0.06 14.86 -0.22
C ASN A 30 0.67 15.27 -1.55
N VAL A 31 -0.09 15.09 -2.62
CA VAL A 31 0.31 15.51 -3.97
C VAL A 31 -0.59 16.63 -4.42
N ARG A 32 0.00 17.67 -4.98
CA ARG A 32 -0.70 18.80 -5.58
C ARG A 32 -0.14 19.02 -6.96
N GLY A 33 -0.99 19.31 -7.91
CA GLY A 33 -0.58 19.50 -9.28
C GLY A 33 -1.57 20.36 -10.06
N ASP A 34 -1.07 20.88 -11.15
CA ASP A 34 -1.85 21.52 -12.18
C ASP A 34 -2.58 20.44 -12.98
N LEU A 35 -3.88 20.61 -13.20
CA LEU A 35 -4.72 19.66 -13.94
C LEU A 35 -4.79 19.99 -15.43
N ASP A 36 -4.69 21.25 -15.82
CA ASP A 36 -4.81 21.72 -17.20
C ASP A 36 -3.48 21.93 -17.91
N PHE A 37 -2.35 21.85 -17.17
CA PHE A 37 -0.98 22.03 -17.67
C PHE A 37 -0.76 23.40 -18.34
N SER A 38 -1.54 24.40 -17.95
CA SER A 38 -1.47 25.75 -18.45
C SER A 38 -1.35 26.77 -17.32
N ASN A 39 -1.07 28.01 -17.65
CA ASN A 39 -1.19 29.09 -16.70
C ASN A 39 -2.12 30.18 -17.21
N ALA A 40 -2.81 30.86 -16.31
CA ALA A 40 -3.81 31.86 -16.64
C ALA A 40 -3.27 33.08 -17.42
N ILE A 41 -1.96 33.31 -17.39
CA ILE A 41 -1.30 34.41 -18.09
C ILE A 41 -1.05 34.07 -19.55
N ASP A 42 -0.47 32.88 -19.81
CA ASP A 42 -0.04 32.47 -21.14
C ASP A 42 -1.17 31.79 -21.92
N ASP A 43 -2.10 31.11 -21.22
CA ASP A 43 -3.29 30.49 -21.80
C ASP A 43 -4.58 30.92 -21.09
N PRO A 44 -5.13 32.09 -21.41
CA PRO A 44 -6.39 32.52 -20.83
C PRO A 44 -7.59 31.66 -21.27
N GLY A 45 -7.41 30.78 -22.27
CA GLY A 45 -8.41 29.81 -22.67
C GLY A 45 -8.59 28.66 -21.66
N GLY A 46 -7.59 28.40 -20.86
CA GLY A 46 -7.60 27.44 -19.75
C GLY A 46 -8.06 26.04 -20.12
N PHE A 47 -8.55 25.30 -19.16
CA PHE A 47 -8.98 23.91 -19.32
C PHE A 47 -10.02 23.75 -20.43
N ALA A 48 -9.65 23.02 -21.50
CA ALA A 48 -10.50 22.72 -22.67
C ALA A 48 -11.11 23.98 -23.34
N GLY A 49 -10.48 25.14 -23.23
CA GLY A 49 -11.00 26.39 -23.80
C GLY A 49 -12.20 27.01 -23.04
N LEU A 50 -12.44 26.54 -21.81
CA LEU A 50 -13.56 27.00 -20.98
C LEU A 50 -13.23 28.25 -20.15
N GLY A 51 -12.00 28.77 -20.22
CA GLY A 51 -11.54 29.88 -19.41
C GLY A 51 -11.39 29.54 -17.92
N ILE A 52 -11.25 28.23 -17.61
CA ILE A 52 -11.13 27.73 -16.24
C ILE A 52 -9.70 27.23 -16.05
N GLN A 53 -9.04 27.73 -15.04
CA GLN A 53 -7.81 27.15 -14.53
C GLN A 53 -8.18 26.07 -13.52
N ALA A 54 -7.55 24.90 -13.61
CA ALA A 54 -7.90 23.76 -12.79
C ALA A 54 -6.68 23.13 -12.12
N GLY A 55 -6.82 22.79 -10.86
CA GLY A 55 -5.84 22.06 -10.09
C GLY A 55 -6.35 20.69 -9.64
N GLN A 56 -5.43 19.84 -9.23
CA GLN A 56 -5.74 18.56 -8.64
C GLN A 56 -4.97 18.36 -7.34
N GLY A 57 -5.54 17.56 -6.44
CA GLY A 57 -4.90 17.18 -5.20
C GLY A 57 -5.23 15.74 -4.85
N GLN A 58 -4.24 15.04 -4.32
CA GLN A 58 -4.40 13.71 -3.73
C GLN A 58 -3.83 13.71 -2.33
N ASP A 59 -4.61 13.18 -1.41
CA ASP A 59 -4.19 12.86 -0.07
C ASP A 59 -4.26 11.34 0.06
N LEU A 60 -3.12 10.71 0.28
CA LEU A 60 -2.97 9.28 0.46
C LEU A 60 -2.51 8.99 1.88
N SER A 61 -3.22 8.10 2.56
CA SER A 61 -2.80 7.51 3.82
C SER A 61 -2.77 6.00 3.68
N VAL A 62 -1.69 5.37 4.12
CA VAL A 62 -1.54 3.91 4.12
C VAL A 62 -1.00 3.47 5.47
N GLU A 63 -1.76 2.64 6.14
CA GLU A 63 -1.31 1.88 7.29
C GLU A 63 -1.13 0.42 6.90
N LEU A 64 0.03 -0.15 7.19
CA LEU A 64 0.35 -1.53 6.90
C LEU A 64 0.93 -2.20 8.14
N MET A 65 0.39 -3.36 8.48
CA MET A 65 0.90 -4.21 9.54
C MET A 65 1.10 -5.63 8.99
N SER A 66 2.26 -6.22 9.25
CA SER A 66 2.50 -7.61 8.90
C SER A 66 3.08 -8.41 10.06
N GLN A 67 2.77 -9.70 10.05
CA GLN A 67 3.29 -10.67 10.99
C GLN A 67 3.67 -11.94 10.23
N GLU A 68 4.91 -12.39 10.40
CA GLU A 68 5.37 -13.69 9.94
C GLU A 68 5.82 -14.53 11.14
N LEU A 69 5.43 -15.78 11.14
CA LEU A 69 5.97 -16.79 12.04
C LEU A 69 6.44 -17.96 11.20
N ARG A 70 7.74 -18.29 11.28
CA ARG A 70 8.32 -19.38 10.51
C ARG A 70 9.25 -20.23 11.36
N TYR A 71 9.29 -21.51 11.06
CA TYR A 71 10.26 -22.43 11.61
C TYR A 71 11.17 -22.96 10.52
N VAL A 72 12.47 -22.97 10.79
CA VAL A 72 13.51 -23.51 9.92
C VAL A 72 14.20 -24.65 10.66
N SER A 73 14.22 -25.86 10.08
CA SER A 73 14.96 -26.98 10.63
C SER A 73 16.47 -26.77 10.54
N ASP A 74 17.21 -27.51 11.33
CA ASP A 74 18.67 -27.59 11.26
C ASP A 74 19.11 -28.04 9.85
N ASP A 75 20.07 -27.34 9.26
CA ASP A 75 20.65 -27.60 7.94
C ASP A 75 21.60 -28.81 7.92
N ALA A 76 22.05 -29.27 9.08
CA ALA A 76 22.86 -30.48 9.23
C ALA A 76 22.05 -31.77 9.08
N LEU A 77 20.71 -31.69 9.06
CA LEU A 77 19.85 -32.86 8.90
C LEU A 77 19.70 -33.24 7.42
N PRO A 78 19.59 -34.53 7.09
CA PRO A 78 19.33 -34.95 5.72
C PRO A 78 17.94 -34.56 5.20
N PHE A 79 16.99 -34.25 6.09
CA PHE A 79 15.69 -33.65 5.78
C PHE A 79 15.65 -32.26 6.36
N ARG A 80 15.72 -31.27 5.47
CA ARG A 80 15.68 -29.83 5.79
C ARG A 80 14.34 -29.29 5.35
N TRP A 81 13.74 -28.43 6.16
CA TRP A 81 12.46 -27.84 5.84
C TRP A 81 12.27 -26.48 6.50
N ILE A 82 11.44 -25.67 5.86
CA ILE A 82 10.91 -24.43 6.39
C ILE A 82 9.39 -24.47 6.27
N ALA A 83 8.70 -24.04 7.29
CA ALA A 83 7.27 -23.82 7.23
C ALA A 83 6.93 -22.51 7.95
N GLY A 84 5.93 -21.80 7.46
CA GLY A 84 5.54 -20.54 8.05
C GLY A 84 4.13 -20.14 7.72
N VAL A 85 3.65 -19.17 8.52
CA VAL A 85 2.41 -18.45 8.32
C VAL A 85 2.70 -16.97 8.22
N TYR A 86 1.93 -16.28 7.37
CA TYR A 86 2.07 -14.85 7.14
C TYR A 86 0.70 -14.20 7.18
N TYR A 87 0.65 -13.04 7.80
CA TYR A 87 -0.52 -12.16 7.82
C TYR A 87 -0.10 -10.75 7.40
N LEU A 88 -0.91 -10.12 6.57
CA LEU A 88 -0.77 -8.73 6.16
C LEU A 88 -2.13 -8.05 6.29
N HIS A 89 -2.13 -6.91 6.98
CA HIS A 89 -3.26 -5.99 7.03
C HIS A 89 -2.85 -4.67 6.40
N THR A 90 -3.68 -4.14 5.49
CA THR A 90 -3.46 -2.83 4.88
C THR A 90 -4.76 -2.03 4.91
N ASN A 91 -4.70 -0.81 5.43
CA ASN A 91 -5.70 0.22 5.24
C ASN A 91 -5.12 1.30 4.34
N ARG A 92 -5.82 1.64 3.27
CA ARG A 92 -5.43 2.68 2.33
C ARG A 92 -6.60 3.61 2.09
N ASP A 93 -6.45 4.86 2.49
CA ASP A 93 -7.40 5.93 2.24
C ASP A 93 -6.84 6.84 1.16
N LEU A 94 -7.64 7.09 0.12
CA LEU A 94 -7.28 7.97 -0.98
C LEU A 94 -8.38 8.99 -1.20
N LEU A 95 -8.03 10.25 -1.01
CA LEU A 95 -8.87 11.38 -1.33
C LEU A 95 -8.28 12.11 -2.55
N THR A 96 -8.99 12.05 -3.67
CA THR A 96 -8.62 12.77 -4.90
C THR A 96 -9.62 13.89 -5.14
N ARG A 97 -9.13 15.09 -5.41
CA ARG A 97 -9.92 16.28 -5.67
C ARG A 97 -9.45 16.97 -6.93
N ALA A 98 -10.39 17.37 -7.78
CA ALA A 98 -10.17 18.38 -8.79
C ALA A 98 -10.90 19.66 -8.37
N PHE A 99 -10.29 20.82 -8.59
CA PHE A 99 -10.82 22.10 -8.16
C PHE A 99 -10.49 23.21 -9.16
N ILE A 100 -11.25 24.30 -9.11
CA ILE A 100 -10.94 25.51 -9.88
C ILE A 100 -9.75 26.20 -9.21
N ASP A 101 -8.71 26.43 -9.98
CA ASP A 101 -7.56 27.23 -9.58
C ASP A 101 -7.71 28.67 -10.10
N ALA A 102 -8.50 29.45 -9.40
CA ALA A 102 -8.84 30.82 -9.82
C ALA A 102 -7.63 31.76 -9.96
N GLU A 103 -6.51 31.41 -9.34
CA GLU A 103 -5.28 32.22 -9.35
C GLU A 103 -4.18 31.64 -10.25
N GLY A 104 -4.38 30.44 -10.83
CA GLY A 104 -3.40 29.75 -11.65
C GLY A 104 -2.15 29.32 -10.88
N THR A 105 -2.27 28.97 -9.61
CA THR A 105 -1.14 28.70 -8.71
C THR A 105 -0.97 27.25 -8.28
N ALA A 106 -1.86 26.34 -8.73
CA ALA A 106 -1.90 24.96 -8.26
C ALA A 106 -0.63 24.16 -8.57
N GLY A 107 0.05 24.46 -9.65
CA GLY A 107 1.35 23.84 -9.99
C GLY A 107 2.53 24.35 -9.16
N GLY A 108 2.33 25.44 -8.43
CA GLY A 108 3.30 26.00 -7.50
C GLY A 108 2.96 25.63 -6.05
N ILE A 109 2.72 26.60 -5.25
CA ILE A 109 2.26 26.44 -3.87
C ILE A 109 0.76 26.79 -3.86
N GLY A 110 -0.06 25.94 -4.50
CA GLY A 110 -1.51 26.09 -4.44
C GLY A 110 -1.94 26.16 -2.99
N SER A 111 -2.67 27.20 -2.61
CA SER A 111 -3.08 27.33 -1.23
C SER A 111 -3.97 26.14 -0.87
N ARG A 112 -3.71 25.51 0.26
CA ARG A 112 -4.54 24.44 0.80
C ARG A 112 -6.01 24.87 0.86
N ASP A 113 -6.24 26.14 1.07
CA ASP A 113 -7.56 26.78 1.14
C ASP A 113 -8.36 26.65 -0.15
N GLN A 114 -7.71 26.66 -1.34
CA GLN A 114 -8.41 26.42 -2.62
C GLN A 114 -8.90 24.97 -2.73
N ILE A 115 -8.08 24.00 -2.35
CA ILE A 115 -8.42 22.58 -2.39
C ILE A 115 -9.54 22.24 -1.44
N ASP A 116 -9.53 22.84 -0.25
CA ASP A 116 -10.51 22.59 0.81
C ASP A 116 -11.77 23.43 0.65
N ASN A 117 -11.79 24.41 -0.27
CA ASN A 117 -12.97 25.24 -0.52
C ASN A 117 -14.04 24.49 -1.33
N PRO A 118 -15.21 24.17 -0.74
CA PRO A 118 -16.28 23.44 -1.45
C PRO A 118 -16.81 24.19 -2.68
N ALA A 119 -16.72 25.53 -2.70
CA ALA A 119 -17.21 26.36 -3.81
C ALA A 119 -16.34 26.26 -5.07
N LEU A 120 -15.07 25.85 -4.92
CA LEU A 120 -14.12 25.68 -6.01
C LEU A 120 -14.01 24.21 -6.46
N ARG A 121 -14.68 23.30 -5.78
CA ARG A 121 -14.57 21.87 -6.01
C ARG A 121 -15.32 21.45 -7.27
N LEU A 122 -14.61 20.76 -8.17
CA LEU A 122 -15.18 20.16 -9.39
C LEU A 122 -15.53 18.70 -9.19
N ILE A 123 -14.61 17.93 -8.62
CA ILE A 123 -14.73 16.48 -8.39
C ILE A 123 -14.11 16.13 -7.06
N THR A 124 -14.74 15.20 -6.36
CA THR A 124 -14.15 14.55 -5.19
C THR A 124 -14.35 13.04 -5.33
N LEU A 125 -13.28 12.29 -5.17
CA LEU A 125 -13.29 10.82 -5.04
C LEU A 125 -12.64 10.48 -3.71
N ASN A 126 -13.37 9.83 -2.84
CA ASN A 126 -12.92 9.46 -1.50
C ASN A 126 -13.12 7.97 -1.30
N GLU A 127 -12.03 7.23 -1.32
CA GLU A 127 -12.02 5.76 -1.29
C GLU A 127 -11.23 5.26 -0.09
N SER A 128 -11.80 4.28 0.61
CA SER A 128 -11.12 3.50 1.62
C SER A 128 -11.01 2.05 1.17
N ASN A 129 -9.80 1.53 1.14
CA ASN A 129 -9.48 0.18 0.74
C ASN A 129 -8.84 -0.56 1.91
N ARG A 130 -9.47 -1.67 2.29
CA ARG A 130 -8.95 -2.57 3.32
C ARG A 130 -8.59 -3.90 2.70
N ASN A 131 -7.41 -4.40 3.03
CA ASN A 131 -6.93 -5.69 2.60
C ASN A 131 -6.44 -6.50 3.79
N ASP A 132 -6.92 -7.75 3.92
CA ASP A 132 -6.46 -8.74 4.86
C ASP A 132 -5.95 -9.96 4.06
N ALA A 133 -4.64 -10.22 4.09
CA ALA A 133 -4.02 -11.31 3.36
C ALA A 133 -3.37 -12.31 4.33
N TYR A 134 -3.60 -13.58 4.07
CA TYR A 134 -3.08 -14.69 4.86
C TYR A 134 -2.33 -15.64 3.95
N ALA A 135 -1.23 -16.18 4.41
CA ALA A 135 -0.54 -17.24 3.70
C ALA A 135 -0.04 -18.31 4.65
N VAL A 136 -0.04 -19.54 4.16
CA VAL A 136 0.69 -20.67 4.76
C VAL A 136 1.61 -21.24 3.70
N TYR A 137 2.84 -21.50 4.07
CA TYR A 137 3.84 -22.02 3.14
C TYR A 137 4.77 -23.03 3.78
N SER A 138 5.31 -23.90 2.95
CA SER A 138 6.35 -24.84 3.32
C SER A 138 7.27 -25.11 2.14
N ASN A 139 8.54 -25.34 2.45
CA ASN A 139 9.55 -25.81 1.51
C ASN A 139 10.33 -26.91 2.20
N PHE A 140 10.77 -27.95 1.46
CA PHE A 140 11.60 -29.01 1.97
C PHE A 140 12.66 -29.43 0.97
N GLU A 141 13.73 -29.97 1.52
CA GLU A 141 14.81 -30.62 0.81
C GLU A 141 15.15 -31.93 1.51
N TYR A 142 15.39 -32.99 0.74
CA TYR A 142 15.78 -34.30 1.24
C TYR A 142 16.93 -34.87 0.43
N ASP A 143 18.02 -35.20 1.13
CA ASP A 143 19.19 -35.83 0.52
C ASP A 143 18.89 -37.31 0.27
N LEU A 144 18.52 -37.63 -0.98
CA LEU A 144 18.29 -39.03 -1.38
C LEU A 144 19.58 -39.81 -1.48
N THR A 145 20.64 -39.17 -1.93
CA THR A 145 22.03 -39.68 -1.96
C THR A 145 22.99 -38.53 -1.82
N ASP A 146 24.30 -38.76 -1.67
CA ASP A 146 25.34 -37.72 -1.61
C ASP A 146 25.37 -36.80 -2.85
N SER A 147 24.72 -37.20 -3.95
CA SER A 147 24.69 -36.42 -5.22
C SER A 147 23.29 -36.09 -5.73
N LEU A 148 22.24 -36.53 -4.99
CA LEU A 148 20.86 -36.31 -5.42
C LEU A 148 20.00 -35.76 -4.28
N ILE A 149 19.48 -34.58 -4.47
CA ILE A 149 18.58 -33.89 -3.54
C ILE A 149 17.18 -33.78 -4.16
N LEU A 150 16.17 -34.20 -3.42
CA LEU A 150 14.76 -33.96 -3.74
C LEU A 150 14.30 -32.71 -3.02
N SER A 151 13.70 -31.74 -3.76
CA SER A 151 13.12 -30.54 -3.17
C SER A 151 11.68 -30.32 -3.62
N GLY A 152 10.89 -29.67 -2.76
CA GLY A 152 9.52 -29.29 -3.06
C GLY A 152 9.07 -28.08 -2.23
N ALA A 153 8.13 -27.34 -2.77
CA ALA A 153 7.54 -26.18 -2.12
C ALA A 153 6.03 -26.12 -2.33
N LEU A 154 5.32 -25.65 -1.33
CA LEU A 154 3.88 -25.40 -1.37
C LEU A 154 3.58 -24.07 -0.68
N ARG A 155 2.69 -23.26 -1.29
CA ARG A 155 2.16 -22.05 -0.70
C ARG A 155 0.66 -21.93 -1.03
N TYR A 156 -0.10 -21.55 -0.03
CA TYR A 156 -1.51 -21.23 -0.16
C TYR A 156 -1.74 -19.81 0.37
N ASP A 157 -2.40 -18.98 -0.42
CA ASP A 157 -2.72 -17.59 -0.09
C ASP A 157 -4.23 -17.39 -0.12
N LEU A 158 -4.72 -16.61 0.84
CA LEU A 158 -6.08 -16.08 0.91
C LEU A 158 -5.98 -14.56 1.03
N ASP A 159 -6.70 -13.84 0.16
CA ASP A 159 -6.68 -12.38 0.08
C ASP A 159 -8.13 -11.87 0.10
N GLU A 160 -8.47 -11.12 1.16
CA GLU A 160 -9.80 -10.53 1.36
C GLU A 160 -9.70 -9.02 1.19
N ARG A 161 -10.36 -8.47 0.16
CA ARG A 161 -10.34 -7.05 -0.15
C ARG A 161 -11.73 -6.45 0.00
N ARG A 162 -11.76 -5.27 0.60
CA ARG A 162 -12.96 -4.45 0.69
C ARG A 162 -12.63 -3.03 0.26
N GLN A 163 -13.40 -2.52 -0.70
CA GLN A 163 -13.35 -1.12 -1.11
C GLN A 163 -14.65 -0.44 -0.70
N THR A 164 -14.53 0.73 -0.10
CA THR A 164 -15.66 1.58 0.28
C THR A 164 -15.49 2.93 -0.38
N ASP A 165 -16.51 3.36 -1.12
CA ASP A 165 -16.63 4.72 -1.62
C ASP A 165 -17.32 5.56 -0.54
N LEU A 166 -16.58 6.49 0.05
CA LEU A 166 -17.06 7.31 1.17
C LEU A 166 -17.98 8.45 0.73
N GLU A 167 -17.99 8.82 -0.55
CA GLU A 167 -18.90 9.83 -1.09
C GLU A 167 -20.30 9.25 -1.37
N THR A 168 -20.37 8.02 -1.85
CA THR A 168 -21.65 7.37 -2.20
C THR A 168 -22.10 6.30 -1.21
N GLY A 169 -21.24 5.92 -0.27
CA GLY A 169 -21.51 4.85 0.68
C GLY A 169 -21.54 3.44 0.06
N GLY A 170 -21.09 3.30 -1.18
CA GLY A 170 -21.00 2.02 -1.87
C GLY A 170 -19.85 1.16 -1.33
N VAL A 171 -20.11 -0.13 -1.07
CA VAL A 171 -19.09 -1.11 -0.67
C VAL A 171 -18.93 -2.14 -1.78
N ARG A 172 -17.69 -2.41 -2.17
CA ARG A 172 -17.32 -3.50 -3.08
C ARG A 172 -16.41 -4.48 -2.34
N SER A 173 -16.69 -5.75 -2.47
CA SER A 173 -15.91 -6.86 -1.89
C SER A 173 -15.43 -7.81 -2.98
#